data_66954bf3fec41e43d40fbb5055cde367
#
_entry.id   66954bf3fec41e43d40fbb5055cde367
#
_cell.length_a   1.000
_cell.length_b   1.000
_cell.length_c   1.000
_cell.angle_alpha   90.00
_cell.angle_beta   90.00
_cell.angle_gamma   90.00
#
_symmetry.space_group_name_H-M   'P 1'
#
loop_
_entity.id
_entity.type
_entity.pdbx_description
1 polymer ?
#
loop_
_entity_poly.entity_id
_entity_poly.type
_entity_poly.pdbx_seq_one_letter_code
_entity_poly.pdbx_strand_id
1 'polypeptide(L)'
;MNLISSNSVEIKELNLRQILIRGDHTPALSQLVKSQFKISLPKNNLEIEEDKDVICSKSSFDQWNIIFLQDTKIEIDTVIDKINENEKLLATDYSEGQIYLEVTGDNKIAVLNKITHFDFREQKFPSLTSAQTLIGRVDCSIYNLKNKILITCNKSFGDHLKNQLIDAIKF
;
A
#
# COMPACT_ATOMS: atom_id res chain seq x y z
N MET A 1 -3.00 3.63 15.63
CA MET A 1 -3.48 4.78 16.45
C MET A 1 -4.53 5.55 15.66
N ASN A 2 -5.72 5.85 16.26
CA ASN A 2 -6.71 6.71 15.60
C ASN A 2 -6.22 8.15 15.59
N LEU A 3 -6.09 8.75 14.42
CA LEU A 3 -5.70 10.16 14.29
C LEU A 3 -6.91 11.08 14.44
N ILE A 4 -8.01 10.75 13.76
CA ILE A 4 -9.25 11.52 13.80
C ILE A 4 -10.43 10.66 13.32
N SER A 5 -11.62 10.93 13.90
CA SER A 5 -12.89 10.41 13.41
C SER A 5 -13.91 11.55 13.43
N SER A 6 -14.39 11.95 12.25
CA SER A 6 -15.40 13.01 12.08
C SER A 6 -16.04 12.90 10.70
N ASN A 7 -17.26 13.42 10.55
CA ASN A 7 -17.98 13.49 9.27
C ASN A 7 -18.07 12.15 8.52
N SER A 8 -18.29 11.04 9.24
CA SER A 8 -18.31 9.68 8.67
C SER A 8 -17.02 9.26 7.96
N VAL A 9 -15.87 9.83 8.39
CA VAL A 9 -14.54 9.42 7.94
C VAL A 9 -13.66 9.16 9.16
N GLU A 10 -12.91 8.07 9.11
CA GLU A 10 -11.93 7.72 10.12
C GLU A 10 -10.56 7.55 9.45
N ILE A 11 -9.52 8.10 10.09
CA ILE A 11 -8.13 7.91 9.69
C ILE A 11 -7.36 7.24 10.82
N LYS A 12 -6.72 6.14 10.49
CA LYS A 12 -5.85 5.39 11.42
C LYS A 12 -4.44 5.34 10.87
N GLU A 13 -3.46 5.62 11.71
CA GLU A 13 -2.08 5.25 11.45
C GLU A 13 -1.87 3.80 11.89
N LEU A 14 -1.35 2.99 10.97
CA LEU A 14 -1.08 1.59 11.17
C LEU A 14 0.44 1.36 11.21
N ASN A 15 0.84 0.34 11.96
CA ASN A 15 2.23 -0.16 11.94
C ASN A 15 2.23 -1.45 11.12
N LEU A 16 2.58 -1.34 9.83
CA LEU A 16 2.56 -2.45 8.90
C LEU A 16 3.98 -2.81 8.47
N ARG A 17 4.15 -4.06 8.03
CA ARG A 17 5.39 -4.54 7.43
C ARG A 17 5.24 -4.54 5.91
N GLN A 18 6.35 -4.24 5.21
CA GLN A 18 6.37 -4.20 3.75
C GLN A 18 7.67 -4.78 3.20
N ILE A 19 7.55 -5.65 2.20
CA ILE A 19 8.67 -6.07 1.36
C ILE A 19 8.55 -5.37 0.02
N LEU A 20 9.61 -4.69 -0.39
CA LEU A 20 9.77 -4.18 -1.74
C LEU A 20 10.59 -5.18 -2.54
N ILE A 21 10.07 -5.63 -3.68
CA ILE A 21 10.77 -6.55 -4.60
C ILE A 21 11.00 -5.83 -5.92
N ARG A 22 12.23 -5.89 -6.42
CA ARG A 22 12.61 -5.41 -7.76
C ARG A 22 13.25 -6.52 -8.57
N GLY A 23 13.03 -6.48 -9.87
CA GLY A 23 13.67 -7.37 -10.84
C GLY A 23 12.69 -8.00 -11.82
N ASP A 24 13.12 -9.06 -12.49
CA ASP A 24 12.33 -9.71 -13.52
C ASP A 24 11.20 -10.57 -12.95
N HIS A 25 10.04 -10.56 -13.64
CA HIS A 25 8.96 -11.50 -13.34
C HIS A 25 9.37 -12.91 -13.76
N THR A 26 9.79 -13.73 -12.79
CA THR A 26 10.18 -15.12 -13.03
C THR A 26 9.15 -16.11 -12.49
N PRO A 27 9.04 -17.32 -13.08
CA PRO A 27 8.22 -18.39 -12.52
C PRO A 27 8.62 -18.75 -11.08
N ALA A 28 9.93 -18.69 -10.78
CA ALA A 28 10.45 -18.95 -9.44
C ALA A 28 9.94 -17.94 -8.41
N LEU A 29 9.98 -16.64 -8.73
CA LEU A 29 9.41 -15.58 -7.88
C LEU A 29 7.91 -15.79 -7.66
N SER A 30 7.16 -16.07 -8.73
CA SER A 30 5.71 -16.32 -8.63
C SER A 30 5.40 -17.52 -7.73
N GLN A 31 6.17 -18.59 -7.84
CA GLN A 31 6.00 -19.79 -7.01
C GLN A 31 6.35 -19.52 -5.54
N LEU A 32 7.43 -18.76 -5.30
CA LEU A 32 7.87 -18.39 -3.96
C LEU A 32 6.80 -17.51 -3.28
N VAL A 33 6.34 -16.45 -3.93
CA VAL A 33 5.27 -15.56 -3.40
C VAL A 33 4.01 -16.37 -3.10
N LYS A 34 3.59 -17.26 -4.01
CA LYS A 34 2.40 -18.11 -3.80
C LYS A 34 2.58 -19.07 -2.63
N SER A 35 3.76 -19.67 -2.45
CA SER A 35 4.03 -20.61 -1.36
C SER A 35 4.10 -19.93 0.01
N GLN A 36 4.69 -18.74 0.08
CA GLN A 36 4.90 -18.01 1.34
C GLN A 36 3.65 -17.22 1.76
N PHE A 37 2.97 -16.58 0.82
CA PHE A 37 1.91 -15.62 1.12
C PHE A 37 0.52 -16.05 0.65
N LYS A 38 0.39 -17.19 -0.05
CA LYS A 38 -0.85 -17.71 -0.65
C LYS A 38 -1.52 -16.79 -1.67
N ILE A 39 -0.82 -15.77 -2.13
CA ILE A 39 -1.28 -14.83 -3.16
C ILE A 39 -0.55 -15.06 -4.48
N SER A 40 -1.17 -14.72 -5.58
CA SER A 40 -0.51 -14.68 -6.88
C SER A 40 0.30 -13.40 -7.03
N LEU A 41 1.36 -13.45 -7.82
CA LEU A 41 2.10 -12.23 -8.16
C LEU A 41 1.32 -11.47 -9.26
N PRO A 42 0.92 -10.19 -9.03
CA PRO A 42 0.20 -9.41 -10.04
C PRO A 42 0.99 -9.30 -11.35
N LYS A 43 0.30 -9.47 -12.47
CA LYS A 43 0.91 -9.39 -13.80
C LYS A 43 0.81 -7.99 -14.41
N ASN A 44 -0.31 -7.35 -14.19
CA ASN A 44 -0.58 -6.02 -14.73
C ASN A 44 -0.13 -4.94 -13.73
N ASN A 45 0.35 -3.81 -14.26
CA ASN A 45 0.67 -2.67 -13.43
C ASN A 45 -0.57 -2.17 -12.70
N LEU A 46 -0.38 -1.71 -11.47
CA LEU A 46 -1.40 -1.17 -10.58
C LEU A 46 -2.43 -2.18 -10.06
N GLU A 47 -2.35 -3.44 -10.48
CA GLU A 47 -3.18 -4.54 -9.97
C GLU A 47 -2.77 -4.92 -8.55
N ILE A 48 -3.75 -5.28 -7.72
CA ILE A 48 -3.56 -5.80 -6.37
C ILE A 48 -4.12 -7.22 -6.31
N GLU A 49 -3.31 -8.15 -5.82
CA GLU A 49 -3.75 -9.46 -5.37
C GLU A 49 -3.81 -9.46 -3.84
N GLU A 50 -4.85 -10.04 -3.26
CA GLU A 50 -5.05 -10.08 -1.82
C GLU A 50 -5.36 -11.50 -1.31
N ASP A 51 -4.86 -11.83 -0.12
CA ASP A 51 -5.33 -12.93 0.71
C ASP A 51 -5.35 -12.50 2.17
N LYS A 52 -6.54 -12.44 2.78
CA LYS A 52 -6.81 -12.09 4.18
C LYS A 52 -6.02 -10.88 4.69
N ASP A 53 -4.75 -11.10 5.04
CA ASP A 53 -3.93 -10.15 5.78
C ASP A 53 -2.71 -9.67 4.98
N VAL A 54 -2.63 -10.06 3.71
CA VAL A 54 -1.50 -9.71 2.83
C VAL A 54 -2.03 -9.20 1.51
N ILE A 55 -1.44 -8.13 1.02
CA ILE A 55 -1.65 -7.64 -0.34
C ILE A 55 -0.31 -7.63 -1.09
N CYS A 56 -0.38 -7.93 -2.39
CA CYS A 56 0.72 -7.72 -3.32
C CYS A 56 0.24 -6.80 -4.43
N SER A 57 0.95 -5.71 -4.66
CA SER A 57 0.68 -4.79 -5.77
C SER A 57 1.88 -4.71 -6.70
N LYS A 58 1.62 -4.53 -8.00
CA LYS A 58 2.65 -4.24 -8.98
C LYS A 58 2.68 -2.76 -9.27
N SER A 59 3.72 -2.05 -8.82
CA SER A 59 3.83 -0.60 -8.95
C SER A 59 4.55 -0.15 -10.23
N SER A 60 5.38 -1.00 -10.82
CA SER A 60 6.00 -0.75 -12.14
C SER A 60 6.26 -2.06 -12.88
N PHE A 61 6.91 -1.99 -14.05
CA PHE A 61 7.20 -3.20 -14.85
C PHE A 61 8.08 -4.22 -14.09
N ASP A 62 8.92 -3.76 -13.16
CA ASP A 62 9.92 -4.54 -12.43
C ASP A 62 9.79 -4.43 -10.90
N GLN A 63 8.64 -3.91 -10.39
CA GLN A 63 8.53 -3.63 -8.96
C GLN A 63 7.21 -4.12 -8.39
N TRP A 64 7.30 -4.84 -7.27
CA TRP A 64 6.17 -5.30 -6.46
C TRP A 64 6.32 -4.86 -5.01
N ASN A 65 5.19 -4.56 -4.39
CA ASN A 65 5.09 -4.28 -2.96
C ASN A 65 4.22 -5.35 -2.31
N ILE A 66 4.75 -6.04 -1.32
CA ILE A 66 3.99 -6.95 -0.45
C ILE A 66 3.81 -6.24 0.88
N ILE A 67 2.55 -6.00 1.26
CA ILE A 67 2.21 -5.31 2.51
C ILE A 67 1.40 -6.27 3.39
N PHE A 68 1.82 -6.42 4.63
CA PHE A 68 1.14 -7.22 5.64
C PHE A 68 0.18 -6.30 6.42
N LEU A 69 -1.13 -6.53 6.26
CA LEU A 69 -2.18 -5.69 6.84
C LEU A 69 -2.41 -5.93 8.33
N GLN A 70 -1.76 -6.96 8.89
CA GLN A 70 -1.77 -7.34 10.30
C GLN A 70 -0.40 -7.90 10.70
N ASP A 71 -0.19 -8.10 12.00
CA ASP A 71 0.99 -8.78 12.49
C ASP A 71 1.10 -10.18 11.89
N THR A 72 2.26 -10.47 11.33
CA THR A 72 2.53 -11.75 10.68
C THR A 72 3.52 -12.58 11.49
N LYS A 73 3.31 -13.90 11.47
CA LYS A 73 4.27 -14.88 11.99
C LYS A 73 5.36 -15.25 10.97
N ILE A 74 5.28 -14.67 9.77
CA ILE A 74 6.24 -14.92 8.71
C ILE A 74 7.54 -14.22 9.05
N GLU A 75 8.63 -14.96 9.05
CA GLU A 75 9.98 -14.44 9.20
C GLU A 75 10.39 -13.71 7.90
N ILE A 76 10.12 -12.40 7.87
CA ILE A 76 10.29 -11.57 6.67
C ILE A 76 11.71 -11.63 6.15
N ASP A 77 12.71 -11.57 7.05
CA ASP A 77 14.14 -11.63 6.67
C ASP A 77 14.47 -12.94 5.93
N THR A 78 13.95 -14.08 6.41
CA THR A 78 14.12 -15.35 5.74
C THR A 78 13.51 -15.37 4.33
N VAL A 79 12.39 -14.69 4.13
CA VAL A 79 11.77 -14.60 2.80
C VAL A 79 12.57 -13.67 1.89
N ILE A 80 13.06 -12.56 2.40
CA ILE A 80 13.94 -11.64 1.67
C ILE A 80 15.21 -12.36 1.23
N ASP A 81 15.88 -13.10 2.11
CA ASP A 81 17.08 -13.87 1.80
C ASP A 81 16.82 -14.87 0.66
N LYS A 82 15.72 -15.62 0.73
CA LYS A 82 15.33 -16.56 -0.33
C LYS A 82 15.06 -15.89 -1.68
N ILE A 83 14.49 -14.70 -1.69
CA ILE A 83 14.29 -13.94 -2.94
C ILE A 83 15.64 -13.50 -3.49
N ASN A 84 16.53 -13.03 -2.62
CA ASN A 84 17.84 -12.50 -2.98
C ASN A 84 18.84 -13.58 -3.37
N GLU A 85 18.56 -14.88 -3.17
CA GLU A 85 19.34 -15.99 -3.78
C GLU A 85 19.33 -15.92 -5.32
N ASN A 86 18.35 -15.25 -5.91
CA ASN A 86 18.29 -15.02 -7.34
C ASN A 86 18.92 -13.67 -7.70
N GLU A 87 20.06 -13.68 -8.34
CA GLU A 87 20.84 -12.48 -8.73
C GLU A 87 20.06 -11.44 -9.57
N LYS A 88 18.93 -11.84 -10.18
CA LYS A 88 18.05 -10.95 -10.95
C LYS A 88 16.96 -10.27 -10.12
N LEU A 89 16.91 -10.55 -8.83
CA LEU A 89 15.91 -10.04 -7.92
C LEU A 89 16.57 -9.31 -6.77
N LEU A 90 15.91 -8.27 -6.28
CA LEU A 90 16.29 -7.56 -5.06
C LEU A 90 15.05 -7.39 -4.21
N ALA A 91 15.03 -8.03 -3.06
CA ALA A 91 14.02 -7.81 -2.02
C ALA A 91 14.63 -7.03 -0.85
N THR A 92 13.86 -6.12 -0.30
CA THR A 92 14.28 -5.26 0.82
C THR A 92 13.11 -5.09 1.79
N ASP A 93 13.38 -5.13 3.10
CA ASP A 93 12.42 -4.68 4.11
C ASP A 93 12.27 -3.16 4.01
N TYR A 94 11.06 -2.72 3.67
CA TYR A 94 10.75 -1.32 3.44
C TYR A 94 9.81 -0.73 4.51
N SER A 95 9.55 -1.51 5.56
CA SER A 95 8.59 -1.19 6.62
C SER A 95 8.89 0.14 7.32
N GLU A 96 10.12 0.32 7.76
CA GLU A 96 10.53 1.49 8.55
C GLU A 96 10.69 2.78 7.73
N GLY A 97 10.73 2.66 6.41
CA GLY A 97 10.83 3.81 5.49
C GLY A 97 9.49 4.49 5.19
N GLN A 98 8.38 3.86 5.56
CA GLN A 98 7.03 4.29 5.21
C GLN A 98 6.18 4.60 6.44
N ILE A 99 5.16 5.43 6.25
CA ILE A 99 3.98 5.46 7.11
C ILE A 99 2.80 4.83 6.36
N TYR A 100 1.84 4.33 7.12
CA TYR A 100 0.65 3.68 6.59
C TYR A 100 -0.58 4.31 7.20
N LEU A 101 -1.43 4.93 6.38
CA LEU A 101 -2.66 5.58 6.80
C LEU A 101 -3.85 4.86 6.17
N GLU A 102 -4.72 4.32 7.02
CA GLU A 102 -5.98 3.71 6.59
C GLU A 102 -7.08 4.77 6.67
N VAL A 103 -7.80 4.98 5.56
CA VAL A 103 -8.92 5.91 5.46
C VAL A 103 -10.19 5.11 5.19
N THR A 104 -11.15 5.22 6.10
CA THR A 104 -12.44 4.52 6.03
C THR A 104 -13.62 5.50 6.17
N GLY A 105 -14.83 5.02 5.91
CA GLY A 105 -16.06 5.78 6.02
C GLY A 105 -16.64 6.22 4.68
N ASP A 106 -17.91 6.61 4.68
CA ASP A 106 -18.67 6.89 3.46
C ASP A 106 -18.18 8.14 2.73
N ASN A 107 -17.72 9.14 3.48
CA ASN A 107 -17.23 10.40 2.92
C ASN A 107 -15.74 10.42 2.60
N LYS A 108 -15.02 9.28 2.68
CA LYS A 108 -13.58 9.21 2.44
C LYS A 108 -13.14 9.81 1.10
N ILE A 109 -13.89 9.55 0.02
CA ILE A 109 -13.60 10.10 -1.31
C ILE A 109 -13.74 11.61 -1.34
N ALA A 110 -14.82 12.16 -0.76
CA ALA A 110 -15.04 13.60 -0.70
C ALA A 110 -13.93 14.32 0.07
N VAL A 111 -13.45 13.73 1.15
CA VAL A 111 -12.33 14.27 1.94
C VAL A 111 -11.02 14.24 1.14
N LEU A 112 -10.69 13.11 0.52
CA LEU A 112 -9.46 12.96 -0.27
C LEU A 112 -9.43 13.92 -1.46
N ASN A 113 -10.55 14.11 -2.15
CA ASN A 113 -10.64 15.02 -3.30
C ASN A 113 -10.36 16.50 -2.96
N LYS A 114 -10.37 16.90 -1.69
CA LYS A 114 -9.99 18.26 -1.28
C LYS A 114 -8.49 18.53 -1.38
N ILE A 115 -7.67 17.47 -1.29
CA ILE A 115 -6.21 17.59 -1.17
C ILE A 115 -5.42 16.89 -2.28
N THR A 116 -6.12 16.36 -3.28
CA THR A 116 -5.49 15.73 -4.45
C THR A 116 -6.34 15.94 -5.71
N HIS A 117 -5.67 15.91 -6.86
CA HIS A 117 -6.33 15.90 -8.18
C HIS A 117 -6.62 14.48 -8.69
N PHE A 118 -6.30 13.46 -7.92
CA PHE A 118 -6.54 12.08 -8.30
C PHE A 118 -8.05 11.76 -8.27
N ASP A 119 -8.52 11.07 -9.31
CA ASP A 119 -9.93 10.69 -9.42
C ASP A 119 -10.20 9.36 -8.72
N PHE A 120 -10.73 9.41 -7.50
CA PHE A 120 -11.07 8.25 -6.68
C PHE A 120 -12.38 7.57 -7.05
N ARG A 121 -13.11 8.04 -8.07
CA ARG A 121 -14.35 7.38 -8.47
C ARG A 121 -14.09 5.94 -8.89
N GLU A 122 -14.99 5.03 -8.55
CA GLU A 122 -14.82 3.59 -8.80
C GLU A 122 -14.56 3.23 -10.27
N GLN A 123 -15.12 4.00 -11.19
CA GLN A 123 -14.87 3.84 -12.64
C GLN A 123 -13.42 4.12 -13.05
N LYS A 124 -12.68 4.93 -12.27
CA LYS A 124 -11.30 5.32 -12.54
C LYS A 124 -10.29 4.65 -11.60
N PHE A 125 -10.74 4.34 -10.39
CA PHE A 125 -9.94 3.67 -9.37
C PHE A 125 -10.77 2.54 -8.74
N PRO A 126 -10.98 1.44 -9.47
CA PRO A 126 -11.77 0.31 -8.98
C PRO A 126 -11.10 -0.39 -7.79
N SER A 127 -11.88 -1.19 -7.07
CA SER A 127 -11.37 -2.03 -6.00
C SER A 127 -10.23 -2.94 -6.49
N LEU A 128 -9.27 -3.21 -5.61
CA LEU A 128 -8.07 -4.01 -5.87
C LEU A 128 -7.18 -3.41 -6.96
N THR A 129 -7.13 -2.09 -6.99
CA THR A 129 -6.12 -1.34 -7.77
C THR A 129 -5.30 -0.44 -6.86
N SER A 130 -4.08 -0.16 -7.30
CA SER A 130 -3.18 0.80 -6.68
C SER A 130 -2.89 1.95 -7.65
N ALA A 131 -2.39 3.05 -7.12
CA ALA A 131 -1.89 4.15 -7.92
C ALA A 131 -0.80 4.90 -7.16
N GLN A 132 -0.02 5.68 -7.89
CA GLN A 132 0.91 6.64 -7.32
C GLN A 132 0.42 8.05 -7.67
N THR A 133 0.31 8.91 -6.67
CA THR A 133 -0.23 10.26 -6.85
C THR A 133 0.26 11.20 -5.76
N LEU A 134 0.04 12.49 -5.96
CA LEU A 134 0.27 13.51 -4.94
C LEU A 134 -0.97 13.68 -4.06
N ILE A 135 -0.81 13.56 -2.74
CA ILE A 135 -1.82 13.90 -1.74
C ILE A 135 -1.22 14.98 -0.83
N GLY A 136 -1.84 16.15 -0.75
CA GLY A 136 -1.29 17.27 -0.01
C GLY A 136 0.14 17.64 -0.45
N ARG A 137 0.47 17.46 -1.73
CA ARG A 137 1.81 17.66 -2.34
C ARG A 137 2.87 16.63 -1.90
N VAL A 138 2.48 15.55 -1.27
CA VAL A 138 3.35 14.43 -0.90
C VAL A 138 3.17 13.29 -1.89
N ASP A 139 4.27 12.73 -2.37
CA ASP A 139 4.25 11.51 -3.18
C ASP A 139 3.73 10.34 -2.36
N CYS A 140 2.60 9.78 -2.76
CA CYS A 140 1.94 8.69 -2.08
C CYS A 140 1.69 7.51 -3.02
N SER A 141 1.78 6.31 -2.47
CA SER A 141 1.15 5.13 -3.06
C SER A 141 -0.20 4.91 -2.39
N ILE A 142 -1.23 4.67 -3.18
CA ILE A 142 -2.59 4.44 -2.71
C ILE A 142 -3.09 3.07 -3.17
N TYR A 143 -3.83 2.41 -2.28
CA TYR A 143 -4.35 1.06 -2.50
C TYR A 143 -5.85 1.05 -2.18
N ASN A 144 -6.69 0.77 -3.17
CA ASN A 144 -8.14 0.64 -2.97
C ASN A 144 -8.48 -0.79 -2.53
N LEU A 145 -8.71 -0.98 -1.24
CA LEU A 145 -9.00 -2.26 -0.61
C LEU A 145 -10.50 -2.38 -0.29
N LYS A 146 -11.36 -2.26 -1.31
CA LYS A 146 -12.83 -2.37 -1.20
C LYS A 146 -13.44 -1.31 -0.28
N ASN A 147 -13.44 -1.54 1.04
CA ASN A 147 -14.09 -0.67 2.02
C ASN A 147 -13.17 0.42 2.57
N LYS A 148 -11.87 0.38 2.26
CA LYS A 148 -10.85 1.29 2.78
C LYS A 148 -9.86 1.67 1.70
N ILE A 149 -9.25 2.83 1.88
CA ILE A 149 -8.08 3.26 1.11
C ILE A 149 -6.89 3.25 2.05
N LEU A 150 -5.86 2.49 1.69
CA LEU A 150 -4.56 2.54 2.36
C LEU A 150 -3.69 3.53 1.59
N ILE A 151 -3.10 4.48 2.31
CA ILE A 151 -2.19 5.49 1.78
C ILE A 151 -0.83 5.28 2.42
N THR A 152 0.23 5.24 1.63
CA THR A 152 1.60 5.19 2.13
C THR A 152 2.41 6.32 1.55
N CYS A 153 3.32 6.87 2.33
CA CYS A 153 4.35 7.79 1.87
C CYS A 153 5.64 7.60 2.65
N ASN A 154 6.71 8.22 2.16
CA ASN A 154 7.97 8.24 2.90
C ASN A 154 7.76 8.83 4.30
N LYS A 155 8.34 8.17 5.30
CA LYS A 155 8.19 8.51 6.73
C LYS A 155 8.53 9.96 7.05
N SER A 156 9.49 10.55 6.35
CA SER A 156 9.89 11.95 6.55
C SER A 156 8.78 12.96 6.21
N PHE A 157 7.80 12.59 5.39
CA PHE A 157 6.64 13.43 5.06
C PHE A 157 5.38 13.06 5.87
N GLY A 158 5.47 12.07 6.75
CA GLY A 158 4.33 11.50 7.44
C GLY A 158 3.53 12.52 8.24
N ASP A 159 4.17 13.36 9.04
CA ASP A 159 3.48 14.36 9.85
C ASP A 159 2.81 15.43 8.99
N HIS A 160 3.45 15.84 7.90
CA HIS A 160 2.84 16.77 6.95
C HIS A 160 1.58 16.17 6.33
N LEU A 161 1.65 14.94 5.82
CA LEU A 161 0.48 14.26 5.23
C LEU A 161 -0.66 14.08 6.24
N LYS A 162 -0.34 13.67 7.47
CA LYS A 162 -1.33 13.53 8.55
C LYS A 162 -2.07 14.84 8.81
N ASN A 163 -1.34 15.96 8.91
CA ASN A 163 -1.93 17.28 9.13
C ASN A 163 -2.84 17.69 7.98
N GLN A 164 -2.43 17.48 6.71
CA GLN A 164 -3.27 17.75 5.54
C GLN A 164 -4.57 16.95 5.54
N LEU A 165 -4.51 15.67 5.91
CA LEU A 165 -5.70 14.82 6.00
C LEU A 165 -6.63 15.25 7.15
N ILE A 166 -6.08 15.62 8.30
CA ILE A 166 -6.84 16.13 9.43
C ILE A 166 -7.57 17.42 9.07
N ASP A 167 -6.89 18.35 8.40
CA ASP A 167 -7.49 19.61 7.97
C ASP A 167 -8.58 19.39 6.92
N ALA A 168 -8.37 18.44 5.98
CA ALA A 168 -9.39 18.10 4.98
C ALA A 168 -10.68 17.51 5.59
N ILE A 169 -10.60 16.88 6.77
CA ILE A 169 -11.77 16.38 7.48
C ILE A 169 -12.52 17.53 8.19
N LYS A 170 -11.79 18.50 8.75
CA LYS A 170 -12.37 19.60 9.54
C LYS A 170 -13.10 20.63 8.68
N PHE A 171 -12.63 20.87 7.50
CA PHE A 171 -13.10 21.90 6.56
C PHE A 171 -13.68 21.30 5.28
#